data_7f5532bc7e8c3aaf348825bc2ddd19d1
#
_entry.id   7f5532bc7e8c3aaf348825bc2ddd19d1
#
_cell.length_a   1.000
_cell.length_b   1.000
_cell.length_c   1.000
_cell.angle_alpha   90.00
_cell.angle_beta   90.00
_cell.angle_gamma   90.00
#
_symmetry.space_group_name_H-M   'P 1'
#
loop_
_entity.id
_entity.type
_entity.pdbx_description
1 polymer ?
#
loop_
_entity_poly.entity_id
_entity_poly.type
_entity_poly.pdbx_seq_one_letter_code
_entity_poly.pdbx_strand_id
1 'polypeptide(L)'
;MTTEKKIESLKEILEEIFGYLGIDPKFTIDDVEEDHLFVKIWDGDLSFLIGYRGNCLKALKYFLGLALNRGIDEEEWTRVSVDIEGYLERRKEKIEEIARNHIDRVRFFGHEVSLPNMDASERFIVHEYVGEYADIESESEGSGYSRHVVLKPVGDSESSSE
;
A
#
# COMPACT_ATOMS: atom_id res chain seq x y z
N MET A 1 -25.42 -4.49 10.61
CA MET A 1 -25.75 -5.22 9.34
C MET A 1 -24.99 -6.55 9.36
N THR A 2 -25.59 -7.68 8.94
CA THR A 2 -24.87 -8.97 8.91
C THR A 2 -23.78 -8.96 7.84
N THR A 3 -22.72 -9.73 8.04
CA THR A 3 -21.59 -9.86 7.08
C THR A 3 -22.07 -10.27 5.68
N GLU A 4 -23.03 -11.19 5.58
CA GLU A 4 -23.63 -11.60 4.30
C GLU A 4 -24.26 -10.43 3.53
N LYS A 5 -24.99 -9.55 4.22
CA LYS A 5 -25.58 -8.34 3.63
C LYS A 5 -24.52 -7.33 3.23
N LYS A 6 -23.42 -7.22 3.97
CA LYS A 6 -22.28 -6.36 3.64
C LYS A 6 -21.60 -6.84 2.35
N ILE A 7 -21.40 -8.16 2.23
CA ILE A 7 -20.82 -8.78 1.01
C ILE A 7 -21.74 -8.57 -0.20
N GLU A 8 -23.04 -8.79 -0.06
CA GLU A 8 -24.00 -8.59 -1.17
C GLU A 8 -24.01 -7.13 -1.62
N SER A 9 -24.06 -6.18 -0.68
CA SER A 9 -24.00 -4.75 -0.98
C SER A 9 -22.71 -4.35 -1.70
N LEU A 10 -21.57 -4.88 -1.24
CA LEU A 10 -20.28 -4.61 -1.87
C LEU A 10 -20.17 -5.20 -3.28
N LYS A 11 -20.78 -6.37 -3.49
CA LYS A 11 -20.88 -7.01 -4.80
C LYS A 11 -21.69 -6.15 -5.78
N GLU A 12 -22.87 -5.68 -5.36
CA GLU A 12 -23.71 -4.79 -6.18
C GLU A 12 -22.94 -3.52 -6.56
N ILE A 13 -22.23 -2.89 -5.63
CA ILE A 13 -21.40 -1.69 -5.89
C ILE A 13 -20.32 -1.98 -6.93
N LEU A 14 -19.63 -3.13 -6.80
CA LEU A 14 -18.58 -3.51 -7.75
C LEU A 14 -19.15 -3.78 -9.15
N GLU A 15 -20.24 -4.52 -9.26
CA GLU A 15 -20.90 -4.82 -10.51
C GLU A 15 -21.39 -3.53 -11.22
N GLU A 16 -21.91 -2.57 -10.46
CA GLU A 16 -22.31 -1.27 -10.97
C GLU A 16 -21.11 -0.46 -11.50
N ILE A 17 -20.01 -0.40 -10.74
CA ILE A 17 -18.78 0.28 -11.18
C ILE A 17 -18.25 -0.34 -12.47
N PHE A 18 -18.14 -1.67 -12.52
CA PHE A 18 -17.63 -2.37 -13.70
C PHE A 18 -18.54 -2.17 -14.91
N GLY A 19 -19.85 -2.15 -14.69
CA GLY A 19 -20.82 -1.82 -15.73
C GLY A 19 -20.62 -0.42 -16.32
N TYR A 20 -20.41 0.60 -15.48
CA TYR A 20 -20.10 1.95 -15.95
C TYR A 20 -18.76 2.06 -16.67
N LEU A 21 -17.77 1.26 -16.27
CA LEU A 21 -16.46 1.23 -16.91
C LEU A 21 -16.44 0.38 -18.20
N GLY A 22 -17.51 -0.38 -18.47
CA GLY A 22 -17.58 -1.27 -19.62
C GLY A 22 -16.63 -2.46 -19.56
N ILE A 23 -16.33 -2.96 -18.34
CA ILE A 23 -15.46 -4.10 -18.08
C ILE A 23 -16.25 -5.20 -17.36
N ASP A 24 -15.77 -6.43 -17.45
CA ASP A 24 -16.37 -7.59 -16.81
C ASP A 24 -15.27 -8.49 -16.17
N PRO A 25 -14.52 -7.98 -15.19
CA PRO A 25 -13.51 -8.77 -14.50
C PRO A 25 -14.17 -9.80 -13.58
N LYS A 26 -13.41 -10.83 -13.23
CA LYS A 26 -13.77 -11.72 -12.13
C LYS A 26 -13.34 -11.12 -10.81
N PHE A 27 -14.10 -11.39 -9.76
CA PHE A 27 -13.74 -10.97 -8.41
C PHE A 27 -14.30 -11.92 -7.35
N THR A 28 -13.66 -11.91 -6.18
CA THR A 28 -14.16 -12.52 -4.95
C THR A 28 -14.15 -11.50 -3.82
N ILE A 29 -15.02 -11.73 -2.83
CA ILE A 29 -15.08 -10.97 -1.59
C ILE A 29 -14.94 -11.97 -0.46
N ASP A 30 -13.84 -11.92 0.23
CA ASP A 30 -13.53 -12.80 1.37
C ASP A 30 -13.74 -12.03 2.68
N ASP A 31 -14.38 -12.65 3.66
CA ASP A 31 -14.44 -12.18 5.04
C ASP A 31 -13.15 -12.66 5.74
N VAL A 32 -12.25 -11.76 6.04
CA VAL A 32 -10.90 -12.09 6.51
C VAL A 32 -10.80 -12.01 8.02
N GLU A 33 -11.46 -11.03 8.61
CA GLU A 33 -11.51 -10.75 10.04
C GLU A 33 -12.83 -10.06 10.38
N GLU A 34 -13.17 -9.99 11.65
CA GLU A 34 -14.33 -9.23 12.10
C GLU A 34 -14.30 -7.80 11.53
N ASP A 35 -15.35 -7.44 10.80
CA ASP A 35 -15.49 -6.15 10.10
C ASP A 35 -14.38 -5.81 9.07
N HIS A 36 -13.82 -6.83 8.40
CA HIS A 36 -12.84 -6.63 7.34
C HIS A 36 -13.12 -7.53 6.13
N LEU A 37 -13.52 -6.92 5.03
CA LEU A 37 -13.72 -7.57 3.72
C LEU A 37 -12.53 -7.35 2.80
N PHE A 38 -12.11 -8.42 2.13
CA PHE A 38 -11.02 -8.39 1.16
C PHE A 38 -11.54 -8.71 -0.23
N VAL A 39 -11.39 -7.78 -1.15
CA VAL A 39 -11.80 -7.90 -2.56
C VAL A 39 -10.58 -8.24 -3.40
N LYS A 40 -10.65 -9.34 -4.14
CA LYS A 40 -9.68 -9.72 -5.17
C LYS A 40 -10.33 -9.58 -6.53
N ILE A 41 -9.65 -8.90 -7.46
CA ILE A 41 -10.14 -8.63 -8.82
C ILE A 41 -9.10 -9.14 -9.83
N TRP A 42 -9.54 -9.88 -10.84
CA TRP A 42 -8.67 -10.41 -11.89
C TRP A 42 -9.44 -10.65 -13.19
N ASP A 43 -8.73 -11.10 -14.23
CA ASP A 43 -9.27 -11.45 -15.53
C ASP A 43 -9.72 -10.23 -16.36
N GLY A 44 -8.74 -9.57 -16.95
CA GLY A 44 -8.95 -8.42 -17.83
C GLY A 44 -7.70 -7.54 -17.95
N ASP A 45 -7.77 -6.51 -18.77
CA ASP A 45 -6.78 -5.42 -18.75
C ASP A 45 -7.18 -4.42 -17.67
N LEU A 46 -6.69 -4.65 -16.46
CA LEU A 46 -7.05 -3.90 -15.25
C LEU A 46 -5.97 -2.89 -14.81
N SER A 47 -4.95 -2.68 -15.63
CA SER A 47 -3.82 -1.79 -15.32
C SER A 47 -4.26 -0.37 -14.98
N PHE A 48 -5.31 0.13 -15.63
CA PHE A 48 -5.85 1.47 -15.36
C PHE A 48 -6.53 1.58 -13.98
N LEU A 49 -7.09 0.48 -13.45
CA LEU A 49 -7.65 0.44 -12.09
C LEU A 49 -6.57 0.41 -11.01
N ILE A 50 -5.37 -0.04 -11.33
CA ILE A 50 -4.21 0.03 -10.45
C ILE A 50 -3.65 1.45 -10.46
N GLY A 51 -3.41 2.01 -11.66
CA GLY A 51 -2.85 3.33 -11.88
C GLY A 51 -1.39 3.44 -11.46
N TYR A 52 -0.85 4.64 -11.57
CA TYR A 52 0.55 4.93 -11.22
C TYR A 52 0.82 4.63 -9.74
N ARG A 53 1.72 3.69 -9.47
CA ARG A 53 2.09 3.22 -8.11
C ARG A 53 0.89 2.83 -7.24
N GLY A 54 -0.18 2.30 -7.85
CA GLY A 54 -1.38 1.89 -7.14
C GLY A 54 -2.31 3.02 -6.69
N ASN A 55 -2.17 4.22 -7.22
CA ASN A 55 -3.00 5.36 -6.81
C ASN A 55 -4.49 5.17 -7.12
N CYS A 56 -4.82 4.59 -8.28
CA CYS A 56 -6.22 4.28 -8.61
C CYS A 56 -6.76 3.17 -7.71
N LEU A 57 -5.96 2.14 -7.43
CA LEU A 57 -6.31 1.07 -6.50
C LEU A 57 -6.63 1.62 -5.09
N LYS A 58 -5.82 2.55 -4.59
CA LYS A 58 -6.07 3.23 -3.30
C LYS A 58 -7.35 4.04 -3.31
N ALA A 59 -7.62 4.76 -4.40
CA ALA A 59 -8.85 5.52 -4.57
C ALA A 59 -10.08 4.59 -4.62
N LEU A 60 -9.99 3.48 -5.35
CA LEU A 60 -11.04 2.47 -5.41
C LEU A 60 -11.32 1.87 -4.02
N LYS A 61 -10.28 1.46 -3.31
CA LYS A 61 -10.39 0.97 -1.93
C LYS A 61 -11.12 1.97 -1.03
N TYR A 62 -10.72 3.23 -1.08
CA TYR A 62 -11.32 4.29 -0.27
C TYR A 62 -12.80 4.51 -0.63
N PHE A 63 -13.11 4.56 -1.93
CA PHE A 63 -14.47 4.71 -2.43
C PHE A 63 -15.37 3.54 -1.99
N LEU A 64 -14.92 2.29 -2.13
CA LEU A 64 -15.67 1.11 -1.72
C LEU A 64 -15.94 1.12 -0.20
N GLY A 65 -14.96 1.51 0.59
CA GLY A 65 -15.12 1.67 2.03
C GLY A 65 -16.19 2.69 2.39
N LEU A 66 -16.18 3.87 1.75
CA LEU A 66 -17.20 4.90 1.97
C LEU A 66 -18.59 4.47 1.49
N ALA A 67 -18.68 3.85 0.31
CA ALA A 67 -19.93 3.44 -0.28
C ALA A 67 -20.62 2.34 0.55
N LEU A 68 -19.85 1.35 1.02
CA LEU A 68 -20.33 0.27 1.87
C LEU A 68 -20.83 0.78 3.22
N ASN A 69 -20.12 1.72 3.82
CA ASN A 69 -20.41 2.23 5.17
C ASN A 69 -21.32 3.46 5.19
N ARG A 70 -21.94 3.79 4.06
CA ARG A 70 -22.84 4.94 3.96
C ARG A 70 -24.02 4.81 4.93
N GLY A 71 -24.10 5.74 5.90
CA GLY A 71 -25.17 5.77 6.90
C GLY A 71 -25.01 4.77 8.03
N ILE A 72 -23.82 4.22 8.21
CA ILE A 72 -23.44 3.34 9.33
C ILE A 72 -22.62 4.16 10.34
N ASP A 73 -22.84 3.94 11.63
CA ASP A 73 -22.07 4.56 12.69
C ASP A 73 -20.61 4.09 12.66
N GLU A 74 -19.65 4.96 13.00
CA GLU A 74 -18.21 4.68 12.91
C GLU A 74 -17.77 3.43 13.68
N GLU A 75 -18.45 3.09 14.77
CA GLU A 75 -18.17 1.91 15.59
C GLU A 75 -18.49 0.58 14.87
N GLU A 76 -19.34 0.61 13.85
CA GLU A 76 -19.74 -0.56 13.04
C GLU A 76 -19.10 -0.57 11.63
N TRP A 77 -18.13 0.30 11.38
CA TRP A 77 -17.50 0.42 10.06
C TRP A 77 -16.76 -0.84 9.65
N THR A 78 -17.05 -1.30 8.45
CA THR A 78 -16.37 -2.40 7.81
C THR A 78 -15.20 -1.89 7.00
N ARG A 79 -14.00 -2.39 7.28
CA ARG A 79 -12.82 -2.13 6.46
C ARG A 79 -12.92 -2.89 5.14
N VAL A 80 -12.55 -2.24 4.05
CA VAL A 80 -12.47 -2.86 2.73
C VAL A 80 -11.03 -2.81 2.26
N SER A 81 -10.45 -3.93 1.92
CA SER A 81 -9.18 -4.05 1.24
C SER A 81 -9.38 -4.55 -0.18
N VAL A 82 -8.57 -4.10 -1.10
CA VAL A 82 -8.69 -4.45 -2.53
C VAL A 82 -7.32 -4.83 -3.06
N ASP A 83 -7.24 -5.92 -3.79
CA ASP A 83 -6.07 -6.29 -4.60
C ASP A 83 -6.49 -6.57 -6.03
N ILE A 84 -5.70 -6.13 -6.98
CA ILE A 84 -5.92 -6.34 -8.42
C ILE A 84 -4.75 -7.14 -8.97
N GLU A 85 -5.02 -8.38 -9.41
CA GLU A 85 -4.04 -9.27 -10.04
C GLU A 85 -2.75 -9.48 -9.24
N GLY A 86 -2.83 -9.48 -7.91
CA GLY A 86 -1.67 -9.66 -7.04
C GLY A 86 -0.72 -8.44 -7.02
N TYR A 87 -1.22 -7.25 -7.36
CA TYR A 87 -0.41 -6.03 -7.42
C TYR A 87 0.26 -5.69 -6.09
N LEU A 88 -0.45 -5.86 -4.96
CA LEU A 88 0.08 -5.47 -3.65
C LEU A 88 1.37 -6.22 -3.32
N GLU A 89 1.43 -7.53 -3.59
CA GLU A 89 2.64 -8.34 -3.34
C GLU A 89 3.78 -7.93 -4.27
N ARG A 90 3.52 -7.80 -5.58
CA ARG A 90 4.53 -7.34 -6.55
C ARG A 90 5.07 -5.95 -6.21
N ARG A 91 4.21 -5.05 -5.71
CA ARG A 91 4.62 -3.71 -5.30
C ARG A 91 5.51 -3.76 -4.06
N LYS A 92 5.16 -4.60 -3.09
CA LYS A 92 5.97 -4.85 -1.89
C LYS A 92 7.37 -5.34 -2.26
N GLU A 93 7.46 -6.39 -3.09
CA GLU A 93 8.73 -6.94 -3.58
C GLU A 93 9.58 -5.86 -4.29
N LYS A 94 8.95 -5.00 -5.08
CA LYS A 94 9.64 -3.90 -5.76
C LYS A 94 10.20 -2.86 -4.78
N ILE A 95 9.48 -2.55 -3.72
CA ILE A 95 9.94 -1.63 -2.67
C ILE A 95 11.11 -2.24 -1.89
N GLU A 96 11.04 -3.53 -1.56
CA GLU A 96 12.12 -4.25 -0.91
C GLU A 96 13.38 -4.32 -1.78
N GLU A 97 13.22 -4.50 -3.11
CA GLU A 97 14.33 -4.43 -4.07
C GLU A 97 14.98 -3.03 -4.07
N ILE A 98 14.17 -1.96 -4.07
CA ILE A 98 14.68 -0.58 -3.98
C ILE A 98 15.45 -0.38 -2.68
N ALA A 99 14.91 -0.83 -1.55
CA ALA A 99 15.57 -0.74 -0.25
C ALA A 99 16.92 -1.49 -0.25
N ARG A 100 16.95 -2.72 -0.76
CA ARG A 100 18.17 -3.53 -0.88
C ARG A 100 19.25 -2.81 -1.68
N ASN A 101 18.91 -2.31 -2.86
CA ASN A 101 19.86 -1.59 -3.70
C ASN A 101 20.42 -0.34 -3.02
N HIS A 102 19.62 0.35 -2.22
CA HIS A 102 20.07 1.54 -1.48
C HIS A 102 20.89 1.17 -0.23
N ILE A 103 20.62 0.05 0.42
CA ILE A 103 21.50 -0.51 1.48
C ILE A 103 22.90 -0.75 0.92
N ASP A 104 23.00 -1.40 -0.24
CA ASP A 104 24.28 -1.67 -0.89
C ASP A 104 25.01 -0.37 -1.24
N ARG A 105 24.29 0.67 -1.65
CA ARG A 105 24.88 2.00 -1.91
C ARG A 105 25.40 2.67 -0.64
N VAL A 106 24.67 2.60 0.47
CA VAL A 106 25.13 3.12 1.77
C VAL A 106 26.43 2.42 2.18
N ARG A 107 26.49 1.11 2.06
CA ARG A 107 27.68 0.31 2.38
C ARG A 107 28.87 0.66 1.49
N PHE A 108 28.63 0.87 0.20
CA PHE A 108 29.68 1.19 -0.77
C PHE A 108 30.24 2.60 -0.58
N PHE A 109 29.36 3.59 -0.41
CA PHE A 109 29.75 4.99 -0.30
C PHE A 109 30.12 5.44 1.12
N GLY A 110 29.63 4.75 2.15
CA GLY A 110 29.88 5.06 3.56
C GLY A 110 29.15 6.30 4.07
N HIS A 111 28.15 6.79 3.34
CA HIS A 111 27.32 7.93 3.76
C HIS A 111 25.84 7.68 3.48
N GLU A 112 24.98 8.58 4.00
CA GLU A 112 23.54 8.49 3.82
C GLU A 112 23.12 8.54 2.34
N VAL A 113 22.05 7.81 2.02
CA VAL A 113 21.44 7.75 0.69
C VAL A 113 19.92 7.89 0.82
N SER A 114 19.34 8.79 0.01
CA SER A 114 17.88 8.98 -0.04
C SER A 114 17.23 8.04 -1.04
N LEU A 115 16.11 7.45 -0.64
CA LEU A 115 15.24 6.69 -1.53
C LEU A 115 14.31 7.63 -2.30
N PRO A 116 13.65 7.15 -3.37
CA PRO A 116 12.57 7.89 -4.01
C PRO A 116 11.44 8.22 -3.02
N ASN A 117 10.67 9.27 -3.30
CA ASN A 117 9.49 9.59 -2.51
C ASN A 117 8.46 8.46 -2.53
N MET A 118 7.87 8.20 -1.38
CA MET A 118 6.95 7.10 -1.13
C MET A 118 5.82 7.54 -0.21
N ASP A 119 4.68 6.88 -0.31
CA ASP A 119 3.62 7.07 0.68
C ASP A 119 3.93 6.38 2.03
N ALA A 120 3.07 6.62 3.02
CA ALA A 120 3.31 6.11 4.37
C ALA A 120 3.39 4.58 4.45
N SER A 121 2.56 3.87 3.69
CA SER A 121 2.56 2.40 3.67
C SER A 121 3.81 1.83 3.02
N GLU A 122 4.31 2.47 1.97
CA GLU A 122 5.54 2.09 1.29
C GLU A 122 6.77 2.37 2.17
N ARG A 123 6.80 3.52 2.86
CA ARG A 123 7.88 3.83 3.81
C ARG A 123 7.92 2.83 4.97
N PHE A 124 6.75 2.38 5.44
CA PHE A 124 6.67 1.34 6.46
C PHE A 124 7.34 0.04 6.00
N ILE A 125 7.09 -0.41 4.77
CA ILE A 125 7.75 -1.60 4.18
C ILE A 125 9.28 -1.42 4.18
N VAL A 126 9.77 -0.25 3.79
CA VAL A 126 11.21 0.05 3.82
C VAL A 126 11.77 -0.05 5.23
N HIS A 127 11.11 0.56 6.22
CA HIS A 127 11.56 0.53 7.62
C HIS A 127 11.58 -0.90 8.19
N GLU A 128 10.58 -1.72 7.89
CA GLU A 128 10.57 -3.13 8.29
C GLU A 128 11.72 -3.90 7.64
N TYR A 129 11.91 -3.74 6.33
CA TYR A 129 12.97 -4.42 5.60
C TYR A 129 14.38 -4.03 6.10
N VAL A 130 14.62 -2.74 6.29
CA VAL A 130 15.91 -2.22 6.80
C VAL A 130 16.14 -2.63 8.26
N GLY A 131 15.09 -2.79 9.04
CA GLY A 131 15.18 -3.23 10.44
C GLY A 131 15.84 -4.60 10.64
N GLU A 132 15.93 -5.42 9.60
CA GLU A 132 16.64 -6.71 9.60
C GLU A 132 18.17 -6.53 9.52
N TYR A 133 18.67 -5.34 9.21
CA TYR A 133 20.08 -5.04 9.03
C TYR A 133 20.60 -4.19 10.19
N ALA A 134 21.56 -4.73 10.95
CA ALA A 134 22.10 -4.05 12.14
C ALA A 134 23.05 -2.87 11.82
N ASP A 135 23.56 -2.81 10.58
CA ASP A 135 24.54 -1.82 10.12
C ASP A 135 23.91 -0.60 9.43
N ILE A 136 22.59 -0.58 9.25
CA ILE A 136 21.85 0.48 8.55
C ILE A 136 20.70 0.98 9.42
N GLU A 137 20.54 2.29 9.47
CA GLU A 137 19.38 2.97 10.04
C GLU A 137 18.52 3.59 8.96
N SER A 138 17.20 3.66 9.19
CA SER A 138 16.25 4.28 8.29
C SER A 138 15.47 5.39 9.00
N GLU A 139 15.33 6.53 8.32
CA GLU A 139 14.59 7.69 8.82
C GLU A 139 13.71 8.27 7.70
N SER A 140 12.46 8.63 8.03
CA SER A 140 11.58 9.32 7.09
C SER A 140 11.80 10.83 7.16
N GLU A 141 12.10 11.46 6.02
CA GLU A 141 12.34 12.89 5.88
C GLU A 141 11.40 13.52 4.85
N GLY A 142 11.27 14.85 4.92
CA GLY A 142 10.42 15.61 4.00
C GLY A 142 8.95 15.65 4.44
N SER A 143 8.10 16.22 3.59
CA SER A 143 6.67 16.39 3.84
C SER A 143 5.84 16.17 2.58
N GLY A 144 4.56 15.81 2.76
CA GLY A 144 3.63 15.63 1.65
C GLY A 144 4.13 14.64 0.60
N TYR A 145 4.03 15.02 -0.66
CA TYR A 145 4.44 14.17 -1.80
C TYR A 145 5.95 13.99 -1.93
N SER A 146 6.76 14.82 -1.29
CA SER A 146 8.22 14.71 -1.30
C SER A 146 8.77 13.84 -0.17
N ARG A 147 7.92 13.36 0.74
CA ARG A 147 8.37 12.55 1.87
C ARG A 147 8.94 11.22 1.41
N HIS A 148 10.11 10.87 1.94
CA HIS A 148 10.91 9.72 1.53
C HIS A 148 11.66 9.13 2.71
N VAL A 149 12.30 8.00 2.51
CA VAL A 149 13.19 7.37 3.49
C VAL A 149 14.64 7.69 3.14
N VAL A 150 15.42 7.99 4.17
CA VAL A 150 16.88 8.12 4.09
C VAL A 150 17.50 6.96 4.86
N LEU A 151 18.45 6.27 4.24
CA LEU A 151 19.25 5.22 4.87
C LEU A 151 20.59 5.77 5.26
N LYS A 152 21.01 5.48 6.50
CA LYS A 152 22.26 5.96 7.12
C LYS A 152 23.05 4.77 7.64
N PRO A 153 24.40 4.80 7.57
CA PRO A 153 25.23 3.82 8.27
C PRO A 153 25.11 4.03 9.78
N VAL A 154 25.01 2.94 10.53
CA VAL A 154 25.05 2.99 12.01
C VAL A 154 26.46 3.36 12.46
N GLY A 155 26.59 4.40 13.29
CA GLY A 155 27.87 4.83 13.85
C GLY A 155 28.38 6.20 13.41
N ASP A 156 27.74 6.90 12.47
CA ASP A 156 28.17 8.24 12.01
C ASP A 156 27.59 9.40 12.83
N SER A 157 27.06 9.17 14.03
CA SER A 157 26.53 10.23 14.91
C SER A 157 27.60 10.95 15.75
N GLU A 158 28.89 10.69 15.55
CA GLU A 158 29.97 11.39 16.26
C GLU A 158 31.09 11.89 15.34
N SER A 159 30.79 12.85 14.44
CA SER A 159 31.84 13.75 13.91
C SER A 159 31.26 15.02 13.29
N SER A 160 30.56 15.83 14.09
CA SER A 160 30.24 17.21 13.73
C SER A 160 30.33 18.08 14.98
N SER A 161 31.50 18.12 15.61
CA SER A 161 31.85 19.16 16.59
C SER A 161 33.37 19.26 16.71
N GLU A 162 33.99 19.96 15.77
CA GLU A 162 35.16 20.81 16.00
C GLU A 162 35.25 21.91 14.96
#